data_e9dc4e37a5c7a7c133f32ff674e78134
#
_entry.id   e9dc4e37a5c7a7c133f32ff674e78134
#
_cell.length_a   1.000
_cell.length_b   1.000
_cell.length_c   1.000
_cell.angle_alpha   90.00
_cell.angle_beta   90.00
_cell.angle_gamma   90.00
#
_symmetry.space_group_name_H-M   'P 1'
#
loop_
_entity.id
_entity.type
_entity.pdbx_description
1 polymer ?
#
loop_
_entity_poly.entity_id
_entity_poly.type
_entity_poly.pdbx_seq_one_letter_code
_entity_poly.pdbx_strand_id
1 'polypeptide(L)'
;MAVFVIFGLLPIFISGSLFTVSAARLVAVERLFDLSFSQGPAVTDDGWWRAVATIRLGDARDDFEVGLEWWGRTAYEQQWLGAAKRLVAGADRVMFLVSYNGPDAAFHFAWSAWREGNRVHVQNYLVLTEDLPTPFDPDDADRFAGELQTVSEDGEPISEWHVRLADVQAFVERRSAERTPTA
;
A
#
# COMPACT_ATOMS: atom_id res chain seq x y z
N MET A 1 -32.79 3.12 7.78
CA MET A 1 -33.48 2.38 8.84
C MET A 1 -32.39 1.82 9.74
N ALA A 2 -32.09 2.50 10.84
CA ALA A 2 -31.00 2.15 11.74
C ALA A 2 -31.55 1.22 12.83
N VAL A 3 -30.91 0.06 13.00
CA VAL A 3 -31.24 -0.89 14.08
C VAL A 3 -30.23 -0.67 15.20
N PHE A 4 -30.69 -0.08 16.30
CA PHE A 4 -29.96 -0.01 17.56
C PHE A 4 -30.20 -1.32 18.32
N VAL A 5 -29.14 -2.07 18.62
CA VAL A 5 -29.19 -3.19 19.57
C VAL A 5 -28.64 -2.69 20.89
N ILE A 6 -29.52 -2.51 21.87
CA ILE A 6 -29.18 -2.22 23.26
C ILE A 6 -28.96 -3.55 23.97
N PHE A 7 -27.75 -3.86 24.39
CA PHE A 7 -27.49 -4.94 25.33
C PHE A 7 -27.57 -4.40 26.76
N GLY A 8 -28.59 -4.89 27.47
CA GLY A 8 -28.80 -4.60 28.87
C GLY A 8 -27.73 -5.24 29.76
N LEU A 9 -27.20 -4.44 30.68
CA LEU A 9 -26.35 -4.88 31.79
C LEU A 9 -27.24 -5.45 32.90
N LEU A 10 -27.07 -6.72 33.22
CA LEU A 10 -27.53 -7.32 34.49
C LEU A 10 -26.42 -7.17 35.53
N PRO A 11 -26.65 -6.61 36.71
CA PRO A 11 -25.63 -6.56 37.77
C PRO A 11 -25.65 -7.90 38.53
N ILE A 12 -24.52 -8.63 38.43
CA ILE A 12 -24.25 -9.75 39.36
C ILE A 12 -23.47 -9.14 40.54
N PHE A 13 -24.14 -9.12 41.72
CA PHE A 13 -23.46 -8.79 42.97
C PHE A 13 -22.70 -10.05 43.46
N ILE A 14 -21.38 -9.99 43.44
CA ILE A 14 -20.51 -10.89 44.19
C ILE A 14 -19.63 -10.01 45.08
N SER A 15 -19.79 -10.27 46.37
CA SER A 15 -19.07 -9.60 47.46
C SER A 15 -17.55 -9.87 47.39
N GLY A 16 -16.75 -8.82 47.49
CA GLY A 16 -15.35 -8.88 47.93
C GLY A 16 -14.30 -8.69 46.84
N SER A 17 -13.58 -7.58 46.92
CA SER A 17 -12.34 -7.17 46.24
C SER A 17 -12.51 -6.53 44.89
N LEU A 18 -12.39 -5.21 44.90
CA LEU A 18 -12.16 -4.37 43.72
C LEU A 18 -10.80 -4.68 43.10
N PHE A 19 -10.73 -5.64 42.21
CA PHE A 19 -9.68 -5.68 41.20
C PHE A 19 -10.13 -4.88 40.00
N THR A 20 -9.71 -3.62 39.91
CA THR A 20 -9.79 -2.86 38.66
C THR A 20 -8.84 -3.51 37.67
N VAL A 21 -9.31 -4.50 36.93
CA VAL A 21 -8.65 -4.95 35.72
C VAL A 21 -8.85 -3.82 34.70
N SER A 22 -7.86 -2.94 34.60
CA SER A 22 -7.74 -2.04 33.47
C SER A 22 -7.58 -2.93 32.23
N ALA A 23 -8.70 -3.22 31.59
CA ALA A 23 -8.69 -3.78 30.26
C ALA A 23 -8.09 -2.73 29.32
N ALA A 24 -6.78 -2.73 29.19
CA ALA A 24 -6.10 -2.10 28.08
C ALA A 24 -6.66 -2.78 26.83
N ARG A 25 -7.72 -2.20 26.29
CA ARG A 25 -8.27 -2.56 24.99
C ARG A 25 -7.15 -2.34 24.01
N LEU A 26 -6.47 -3.41 23.61
CA LEU A 26 -5.61 -3.39 22.43
C LEU A 26 -6.55 -2.98 21.27
N VAL A 27 -6.60 -1.68 21.02
CA VAL A 27 -7.16 -1.16 19.79
C VAL A 27 -6.21 -1.68 18.72
N ALA A 28 -6.62 -2.73 18.02
CA ALA A 28 -5.93 -3.13 16.81
C ALA A 28 -5.90 -1.87 15.94
N VAL A 29 -4.72 -1.29 15.76
CA VAL A 29 -4.54 -0.15 14.87
C VAL A 29 -4.89 -0.67 13.48
N GLU A 30 -6.07 -0.29 13.02
CA GLU A 30 -6.56 -0.68 11.72
C GLU A 30 -5.59 -0.10 10.69
N ARG A 31 -4.94 -0.97 9.94
CA ARG A 31 -3.95 -0.57 8.93
C ARG A 31 -4.72 -0.09 7.71
N LEU A 32 -4.93 1.22 7.61
CA LEU A 32 -5.67 1.82 6.50
C LEU A 32 -4.80 2.02 5.24
N PHE A 33 -3.47 1.92 5.37
CA PHE A 33 -2.53 1.83 4.26
C PHE A 33 -1.45 0.81 4.58
N ASP A 34 -1.28 -0.18 3.71
CA ASP A 34 -0.18 -1.15 3.77
C ASP A 34 0.19 -1.64 2.37
N LEU A 35 1.45 -1.97 2.18
CA LEU A 35 1.98 -2.63 0.99
C LEU A 35 3.05 -3.62 1.45
N SER A 36 2.80 -4.91 1.25
CA SER A 36 3.63 -5.96 1.84
C SER A 36 3.51 -7.27 1.08
N PHE A 37 4.56 -8.08 1.12
CA PHE A 37 4.47 -9.45 0.66
C PHE A 37 3.65 -10.30 1.63
N SER A 38 2.63 -10.98 1.12
CA SER A 38 1.75 -11.87 1.89
C SER A 38 2.20 -13.33 1.83
N GLN A 39 2.90 -13.73 0.76
CA GLN A 39 3.42 -15.08 0.58
C GLN A 39 4.89 -15.06 0.14
N GLY A 40 5.60 -16.16 0.42
CA GLY A 40 6.98 -16.36 0.00
C GLY A 40 7.10 -16.54 -1.52
N PRO A 41 8.34 -16.45 -2.05
CA PRO A 41 8.59 -16.71 -3.45
C PRO A 41 8.28 -18.17 -3.80
N ALA A 42 7.68 -18.36 -4.96
CA ALA A 42 7.45 -19.66 -5.58
C ALA A 42 7.86 -19.62 -7.04
N VAL A 43 8.28 -20.76 -7.58
CA VAL A 43 8.45 -20.93 -9.02
C VAL A 43 7.09 -21.30 -9.59
N THR A 44 6.66 -20.60 -10.62
CA THR A 44 5.41 -20.88 -11.35
C THR A 44 5.62 -21.97 -12.40
N ASP A 45 4.55 -22.51 -12.97
CA ASP A 45 4.59 -23.58 -13.98
C ASP A 45 5.37 -23.17 -15.24
N ASP A 46 5.46 -21.87 -15.54
CA ASP A 46 6.26 -21.28 -16.61
C ASP A 46 7.74 -21.09 -16.24
N GLY A 47 8.15 -21.46 -15.02
CA GLY A 47 9.52 -21.40 -14.54
C GLY A 47 9.96 -20.05 -13.98
N TRP A 48 9.04 -19.09 -13.85
CA TRP A 48 9.34 -17.76 -13.30
C TRP A 48 9.24 -17.70 -11.78
N TRP A 49 10.11 -16.91 -11.17
CA TRP A 49 10.03 -16.64 -9.74
C TRP A 49 9.03 -15.52 -9.46
N ARG A 50 8.00 -15.81 -8.69
CA ARG A 50 6.98 -14.86 -8.29
C ARG A 50 6.72 -14.90 -6.78
N ALA A 51 6.20 -13.82 -6.26
CA ALA A 51 5.67 -13.72 -4.89
C ALA A 51 4.32 -13.02 -4.92
N VAL A 52 3.49 -13.28 -3.93
CA VAL A 52 2.22 -12.55 -3.77
C VAL A 52 2.45 -11.40 -2.79
N ALA A 53 2.05 -10.21 -3.20
CA ALA A 53 1.99 -9.03 -2.35
C ALA A 53 0.54 -8.57 -2.18
N THR A 54 0.31 -7.82 -1.14
CA THR A 54 -1.00 -7.22 -0.81
C THR A 54 -0.84 -5.72 -0.72
N ILE A 55 -1.76 -4.98 -1.33
CA ILE A 55 -2.01 -3.57 -1.03
C ILE A 55 -3.30 -3.44 -0.22
N ARG A 56 -3.28 -2.57 0.80
CA ARG A 56 -4.46 -2.16 1.55
C ARG A 56 -4.67 -0.66 1.42
N LEU A 57 -5.87 -0.26 1.03
CA LEU A 57 -6.28 1.12 0.78
C LEU A 57 -7.62 1.37 1.50
N GLY A 58 -7.56 1.75 2.78
CA GLY A 58 -8.75 1.81 3.64
C GLY A 58 -9.35 0.41 3.84
N ASP A 59 -10.61 0.26 3.52
CA ASP A 59 -11.33 -1.02 3.60
C ASP A 59 -11.05 -1.93 2.39
N ALA A 60 -10.48 -1.39 1.31
CA ALA A 60 -10.12 -2.16 0.14
C ALA A 60 -8.81 -2.93 0.37
N ARG A 61 -8.78 -4.13 -0.21
CA ARG A 61 -7.58 -4.97 -0.25
C ARG A 61 -7.50 -5.62 -1.61
N ASP A 62 -6.30 -5.63 -2.17
CA ASP A 62 -5.99 -6.35 -3.39
C ASP A 62 -4.70 -7.15 -3.22
N ASP A 63 -4.72 -8.41 -3.70
CA ASP A 63 -3.56 -9.29 -3.72
C ASP A 63 -3.09 -9.41 -5.18
N PHE A 64 -1.80 -9.20 -5.41
CA PHE A 64 -1.23 -9.21 -6.76
C PHE A 64 0.08 -9.98 -6.81
N GLU A 65 0.40 -10.51 -7.98
CA GLU A 65 1.67 -11.19 -8.23
C GLU A 65 2.78 -10.19 -8.53
N VAL A 66 3.97 -10.47 -7.99
CA VAL A 66 5.20 -9.70 -8.19
C VAL A 66 6.25 -10.61 -8.82
N GLY A 67 6.73 -10.26 -10.01
CA GLY A 67 7.87 -10.92 -10.65
C GLY A 67 9.17 -10.62 -9.91
N LEU A 68 9.97 -11.65 -9.67
CA LEU A 68 11.23 -11.53 -8.90
C LEU A 68 12.48 -11.74 -9.77
N GLU A 69 12.34 -11.72 -11.09
CA GLU A 69 13.43 -11.97 -12.03
C GLU A 69 14.48 -10.84 -12.03
N TRP A 70 14.00 -9.60 -11.95
CA TRP A 70 14.84 -8.40 -11.99
C TRP A 70 15.10 -7.82 -10.61
N TRP A 71 14.09 -7.84 -9.76
CA TRP A 71 14.14 -7.34 -8.41
C TRP A 71 13.73 -8.41 -7.41
N GLY A 72 14.56 -8.63 -6.37
CA GLY A 72 14.15 -9.41 -5.21
C GLY A 72 13.17 -8.62 -4.33
N ARG A 73 12.50 -9.32 -3.39
CA ARG A 73 11.53 -8.74 -2.44
C ARG A 73 12.07 -7.50 -1.72
N THR A 74 13.34 -7.55 -1.27
CA THR A 74 13.95 -6.42 -0.54
C THR A 74 14.00 -5.15 -1.39
N ALA A 75 14.27 -5.26 -2.71
CA ALA A 75 14.29 -4.10 -3.60
C ALA A 75 12.90 -3.46 -3.72
N TYR A 76 11.86 -4.27 -3.92
CA TYR A 76 10.47 -3.79 -3.92
C TYR A 76 10.09 -3.11 -2.61
N GLU A 77 10.35 -3.74 -1.47
CA GLU A 77 10.04 -3.17 -0.14
C GLU A 77 10.81 -1.88 0.13
N GLN A 78 12.03 -1.74 -0.40
CA GLN A 78 12.80 -0.50 -0.30
C GLN A 78 12.21 0.60 -1.17
N GLN A 79 11.82 0.26 -2.40
CA GLN A 79 11.17 1.18 -3.31
C GLN A 79 9.83 1.66 -2.75
N TRP A 80 8.97 0.77 -2.25
CA TRP A 80 7.68 1.13 -1.64
C TRP A 80 7.86 2.05 -0.43
N LEU A 81 8.78 1.71 0.47
CA LEU A 81 9.07 2.55 1.63
C LEU A 81 9.65 3.91 1.21
N GLY A 82 10.53 3.93 0.21
CA GLY A 82 11.12 5.14 -0.35
C GLY A 82 10.05 6.05 -0.96
N ALA A 83 9.17 5.52 -1.79
CA ALA A 83 8.04 6.24 -2.38
C ALA A 83 7.11 6.83 -1.30
N ALA A 84 6.72 6.03 -0.31
CA ALA A 84 5.90 6.51 0.81
C ALA A 84 6.57 7.63 1.60
N LYS A 85 7.88 7.53 1.86
CA LYS A 85 8.66 8.60 2.52
C LYS A 85 8.65 9.90 1.71
N ARG A 86 8.85 9.84 0.38
CA ARG A 86 8.79 11.03 -0.48
C ARG A 86 7.41 11.68 -0.45
N LEU A 87 6.34 10.88 -0.51
CA LEU A 87 4.96 11.38 -0.46
C LEU A 87 4.67 12.09 0.87
N VAL A 88 5.09 11.51 2.00
CA VAL A 88 4.95 12.12 3.34
C VAL A 88 5.80 13.39 3.43
N ALA A 89 7.00 13.41 2.84
CA ALA A 89 7.89 14.57 2.83
C ALA A 89 7.41 15.71 1.93
N GLY A 90 6.36 15.52 1.12
CA GLY A 90 5.75 16.59 0.34
C GLY A 90 5.81 16.42 -1.18
N ALA A 91 6.20 15.25 -1.67
CA ALA A 91 6.06 14.97 -3.10
C ALA A 91 4.57 14.99 -3.49
N ASP A 92 4.27 15.62 -4.62
CA ASP A 92 2.89 15.72 -5.14
C ASP A 92 2.40 14.37 -5.66
N ARG A 93 3.32 13.53 -6.13
CA ARG A 93 3.02 12.20 -6.66
C ARG A 93 4.18 11.25 -6.45
N VAL A 94 3.88 9.96 -6.36
CA VAL A 94 4.85 8.86 -6.27
C VAL A 94 4.31 7.62 -6.98
N MET A 95 5.22 6.67 -7.27
CA MET A 95 4.88 5.40 -7.88
C MET A 95 5.39 4.24 -7.01
N PHE A 96 4.51 3.31 -6.65
CA PHE A 96 4.84 2.05 -6.00
C PHE A 96 4.91 0.96 -7.07
N LEU A 97 6.11 0.55 -7.47
CA LEU A 97 6.27 -0.47 -8.50
C LEU A 97 5.80 -1.83 -7.98
N VAL A 98 4.96 -2.51 -8.74
CA VAL A 98 4.47 -3.86 -8.43
C VAL A 98 5.01 -4.91 -9.38
N SER A 99 5.39 -4.52 -10.61
CA SER A 99 6.09 -5.39 -11.54
C SER A 99 7.12 -4.59 -12.33
N TYR A 100 8.38 -4.72 -11.93
CA TYR A 100 9.51 -4.25 -12.73
C TYR A 100 9.97 -5.38 -13.64
N ASN A 101 9.69 -5.27 -14.93
CA ASN A 101 9.92 -6.31 -15.92
C ASN A 101 11.26 -6.19 -16.64
N GLY A 102 12.17 -5.35 -16.12
CA GLY A 102 13.49 -5.10 -16.68
C GLY A 102 13.59 -3.85 -17.54
N PRO A 103 14.81 -3.45 -17.93
CA PRO A 103 15.04 -2.17 -18.63
C PRO A 103 14.45 -2.13 -20.04
N ASP A 104 14.35 -3.29 -20.71
CA ASP A 104 13.87 -3.41 -22.08
C ASP A 104 12.41 -3.91 -22.16
N ALA A 105 11.70 -3.90 -21.02
CA ALA A 105 10.31 -4.36 -20.99
C ALA A 105 9.39 -3.37 -21.71
N ALA A 106 8.36 -3.89 -22.40
CA ALA A 106 7.35 -3.06 -23.05
C ALA A 106 6.44 -2.32 -22.05
N PHE A 107 6.35 -2.81 -20.82
CA PHE A 107 5.51 -2.20 -19.77
C PHE A 107 5.98 -2.56 -18.36
N HIS A 108 5.53 -1.72 -17.40
CA HIS A 108 5.64 -1.97 -15.96
C HIS A 108 4.28 -1.74 -15.30
N PHE A 109 4.00 -2.44 -14.20
CA PHE A 109 2.83 -2.18 -13.37
C PHE A 109 3.22 -1.46 -12.09
N ALA A 110 2.35 -0.55 -11.66
CA ALA A 110 2.53 0.23 -10.45
C ALA A 110 1.19 0.58 -9.80
N TRP A 111 1.24 0.98 -8.54
CA TRP A 111 0.24 1.80 -7.91
C TRP A 111 0.77 3.23 -7.87
N SER A 112 0.15 4.12 -8.63
CA SER A 112 0.50 5.54 -8.58
C SER A 112 -0.35 6.24 -7.53
N ALA A 113 0.26 7.17 -6.81
CA ALA A 113 -0.38 7.92 -5.74
C ALA A 113 -0.13 9.42 -5.90
N TRP A 114 -1.19 10.23 -5.81
CA TRP A 114 -1.15 11.68 -5.89
C TRP A 114 -1.64 12.28 -4.59
N ARG A 115 -0.92 13.28 -4.08
CA ARG A 115 -1.23 13.95 -2.84
C ARG A 115 -2.04 15.21 -3.09
N GLU A 116 -3.21 15.31 -2.46
CA GLU A 116 -4.03 16.50 -2.38
C GLU A 116 -4.22 16.88 -0.92
N GLY A 117 -3.36 17.75 -0.39
CA GLY A 117 -3.37 18.12 1.02
C GLY A 117 -3.15 16.91 1.93
N ASN A 118 -4.18 16.53 2.69
CA ASN A 118 -4.17 15.37 3.59
C ASN A 118 -4.79 14.09 2.97
N ARG A 119 -5.27 14.18 1.74
CA ARG A 119 -5.79 13.04 0.98
C ARG A 119 -4.73 12.53 0.01
N VAL A 120 -4.70 11.24 -0.19
CA VAL A 120 -3.88 10.56 -1.19
C VAL A 120 -4.81 9.76 -2.09
N HIS A 121 -4.78 10.07 -3.38
CA HIS A 121 -5.46 9.34 -4.43
C HIS A 121 -4.56 8.21 -4.88
N VAL A 122 -5.07 7.00 -5.04
CA VAL A 122 -4.29 5.84 -5.45
C VAL A 122 -4.99 5.14 -6.60
N GLN A 123 -4.27 4.87 -7.67
CA GLN A 123 -4.79 4.15 -8.85
C GLN A 123 -3.83 3.04 -9.27
N ASN A 124 -4.36 1.95 -9.79
CA ASN A 124 -3.56 0.99 -10.52
C ASN A 124 -3.09 1.63 -11.84
N TYR A 125 -1.81 1.49 -12.17
CA TYR A 125 -1.19 2.22 -13.25
C TYR A 125 -0.31 1.30 -14.12
N LEU A 126 -0.54 1.36 -15.43
CA LEU A 126 0.26 0.69 -16.45
C LEU A 126 1.19 1.72 -17.09
N VAL A 127 2.49 1.50 -16.98
CA VAL A 127 3.50 2.30 -17.67
C VAL A 127 3.86 1.59 -18.97
N LEU A 128 3.47 2.14 -20.11
CA LEU A 128 3.92 1.70 -21.42
C LEU A 128 5.24 2.37 -21.75
N THR A 129 6.29 1.60 -21.96
CA THR A 129 7.65 2.16 -22.13
C THR A 129 7.84 2.84 -23.48
N GLU A 130 7.10 2.44 -24.51
CA GLU A 130 7.12 3.06 -25.83
C GLU A 130 6.58 4.50 -25.83
N ASP A 131 5.70 4.84 -24.88
CA ASP A 131 5.10 6.17 -24.75
C ASP A 131 5.97 7.12 -23.90
N LEU A 132 7.06 6.62 -23.32
CA LEU A 132 7.91 7.43 -22.46
C LEU A 132 8.89 8.30 -23.26
N PRO A 133 9.10 9.57 -22.86
CA PRO A 133 10.06 10.46 -23.49
C PRO A 133 11.52 10.05 -23.26
N THR A 134 11.78 9.21 -22.28
CA THR A 134 13.10 8.67 -21.89
C THR A 134 12.94 7.24 -21.40
N PRO A 135 14.02 6.42 -21.42
CA PRO A 135 13.98 5.09 -20.85
C PRO A 135 13.46 5.10 -19.41
N PHE A 136 12.68 4.05 -19.06
CA PHE A 136 12.17 3.89 -17.71
C PHE A 136 13.31 3.69 -16.72
N ASP A 137 13.32 4.51 -15.67
CA ASP A 137 14.27 4.42 -14.57
C ASP A 137 13.49 4.04 -13.29
N PRO A 138 13.68 2.83 -12.74
CA PRO A 138 12.97 2.40 -11.54
C PRO A 138 13.40 3.17 -10.28
N ASP A 139 14.59 3.79 -10.26
CA ASP A 139 15.07 4.63 -9.15
C ASP A 139 14.42 6.03 -9.17
N ASP A 140 13.93 6.46 -10.33
CA ASP A 140 13.20 7.73 -10.53
C ASP A 140 11.78 7.48 -11.11
N ALA A 141 11.13 6.41 -10.66
CA ALA A 141 9.82 5.99 -11.17
C ALA A 141 8.74 7.06 -11.01
N ASP A 142 8.81 7.90 -10.00
CA ASP A 142 7.80 8.93 -9.68
C ASP A 142 7.56 9.90 -10.83
N ARG A 143 8.56 10.20 -11.65
CA ARG A 143 8.43 11.10 -12.81
C ARG A 143 7.49 10.56 -13.90
N PHE A 144 7.26 9.25 -13.91
CA PHE A 144 6.40 8.58 -14.87
C PHE A 144 4.95 8.40 -14.38
N ALA A 145 4.63 8.87 -13.16
CA ALA A 145 3.28 8.74 -12.60
C ALA A 145 2.21 9.56 -13.35
N GLY A 146 2.57 10.41 -14.31
CA GLY A 146 1.59 11.22 -15.05
C GLY A 146 0.78 12.18 -14.17
N GLU A 147 -0.21 12.81 -14.75
CA GLU A 147 -1.21 13.63 -14.04
C GLU A 147 -2.34 12.72 -13.54
N LEU A 148 -2.95 13.07 -12.39
CA LEU A 148 -4.14 12.37 -11.89
C LEU A 148 -5.30 12.52 -12.91
N GLN A 149 -5.79 11.40 -13.39
CA GLN A 149 -6.96 11.33 -14.27
C GLN A 149 -8.06 10.54 -13.58
N THR A 150 -9.26 11.06 -13.51
CA THR A 150 -10.43 10.38 -12.92
C THR A 150 -11.35 9.76 -13.96
N VAL A 151 -11.10 10.07 -15.23
CA VAL A 151 -11.90 9.60 -16.38
C VAL A 151 -10.93 9.20 -17.50
N SER A 152 -11.16 8.05 -18.13
CA SER A 152 -10.39 7.57 -19.27
C SER A 152 -10.68 8.39 -20.55
N GLU A 153 -9.91 8.16 -21.61
CA GLU A 153 -10.15 8.77 -22.93
C GLU A 153 -11.53 8.43 -23.50
N ASP A 154 -12.07 7.26 -23.15
CA ASP A 154 -13.41 6.81 -23.57
C ASP A 154 -14.53 7.39 -22.68
N GLY A 155 -14.21 8.21 -21.69
CA GLY A 155 -15.17 8.83 -20.78
C GLY A 155 -15.61 7.95 -19.61
N GLU A 156 -14.97 6.78 -19.40
CA GLU A 156 -15.29 5.89 -18.29
C GLU A 156 -14.54 6.29 -17.02
N PRO A 157 -15.16 6.14 -15.82
CA PRO A 157 -14.49 6.42 -14.56
C PRO A 157 -13.29 5.47 -14.35
N ILE A 158 -12.14 6.03 -13.97
CA ILE A 158 -10.98 5.26 -13.58
C ILE A 158 -11.14 4.80 -12.12
N SER A 159 -10.85 3.53 -11.84
CA SER A 159 -10.87 2.99 -10.49
C SER A 159 -9.85 3.70 -9.61
N GLU A 160 -10.33 4.29 -8.52
CA GLU A 160 -9.54 5.10 -7.61
C GLU A 160 -9.87 4.77 -6.15
N TRP A 161 -8.87 4.80 -5.31
CA TRP A 161 -8.98 4.65 -3.86
C TRP A 161 -8.41 5.88 -3.16
N HIS A 162 -8.96 6.16 -1.98
CA HIS A 162 -8.52 7.29 -1.17
C HIS A 162 -8.04 6.81 0.18
N VAL A 163 -6.85 7.29 0.58
CA VAL A 163 -6.34 7.10 1.93
C VAL A 163 -5.91 8.46 2.51
N ARG A 164 -5.78 8.53 3.82
CA ARG A 164 -5.26 9.75 4.46
C ARG A 164 -3.73 9.72 4.43
N LEU A 165 -3.12 10.87 4.28
CA LEU A 165 -1.66 11.01 4.38
C LEU A 165 -1.12 10.47 5.72
N ALA A 166 -1.88 10.62 6.81
CA ALA A 166 -1.53 10.07 8.11
C ALA A 166 -1.44 8.53 8.12
N ASP A 167 -2.23 7.84 7.29
CA ASP A 167 -2.18 6.38 7.18
C ASP A 167 -0.91 5.93 6.43
N VAL A 168 -0.50 6.70 5.42
CA VAL A 168 0.79 6.50 4.73
C VAL A 168 1.96 6.80 5.67
N GLN A 169 1.88 7.83 6.50
CA GLN A 169 2.89 8.13 7.51
C GLN A 169 3.01 6.99 8.53
N ALA A 170 1.90 6.44 9.03
CA ALA A 170 1.92 5.30 9.94
C ALA A 170 2.56 4.04 9.29
N PHE A 171 2.37 3.83 7.98
CA PHE A 171 3.09 2.80 7.23
C PHE A 171 4.60 3.05 7.24
N VAL A 172 5.05 4.28 6.94
CA VAL A 172 6.48 4.65 6.95
C VAL A 172 7.12 4.41 8.32
N GLU A 173 6.46 4.81 9.39
CA GLU A 173 6.94 4.63 10.77
C GLU A 173 7.09 3.15 11.12
N ARG A 174 6.06 2.35 10.86
CA ARG A 174 6.06 0.90 11.11
C ARG A 174 7.17 0.19 10.32
N ARG A 175 7.25 0.42 9.01
CA ARG A 175 8.24 -0.25 8.15
C ARG A 175 9.67 0.18 8.44
N SER A 176 9.87 1.42 8.87
CA SER A 176 11.19 1.90 9.29
C SER A 176 11.64 1.26 10.59
N ALA A 177 10.72 1.06 11.56
CA ALA A 177 11.02 0.39 12.82
C ALA A 177 11.37 -1.11 12.64
N GLU A 178 10.66 -1.82 11.75
CA GLU A 178 10.93 -3.23 11.42
C GLU A 178 12.32 -3.46 10.82
N ARG A 179 12.93 -2.43 10.22
CA ARG A 179 14.26 -2.49 9.59
C ARG A 179 15.42 -2.07 10.49
N THR A 180 15.14 -1.52 11.67
CA THR A 180 16.19 -1.18 12.63
C THR A 180 16.57 -2.45 13.39
N PRO A 181 17.81 -3.00 13.24
CA PRO A 181 18.23 -4.15 14.02
C PRO A 181 18.15 -3.78 15.51
N THR A 182 17.51 -4.63 16.30
CA THR A 182 17.62 -4.54 17.76
C THR A 182 19.08 -4.87 18.12
N ALA A 183 19.81 -3.89 18.62
CA ALA A 183 21.21 -4.02 19.05
C ALA A 183 21.31 -4.93 20.27
#